data_3ea26dd617d0d88993e5707632db08f5
#
_entry.id   3ea26dd617d0d88993e5707632db08f5
#
_cell.length_a   1.000
_cell.length_b   1.000
_cell.length_c   1.000
_cell.angle_alpha   90.00
_cell.angle_beta   90.00
_cell.angle_gamma   90.00
#
_symmetry.space_group_name_H-M   'P 1'
#
loop_
_entity.id
_entity.type
_entity.pdbx_description
1 polymer ?
#
loop_
_entity_poly.entity_id
_entity_poly.type
_entity_poly.pdbx_seq_one_letter_code
_entity_poly.pdbx_strand_id
1 'polypeptide(L)'
;MKWLLTVWRWLVRRVAGDRYGKKAVPYRTVLVDEALPAQLTADTLYIVEDDGFIEQAAMLCPCGCKRTLQMNLLPDERPCWRLTQHPDGTASLFPSVWRKKDCGSHFWFRQGQVIWCVDDADDRRV
;
A
#
# COMPACT_ATOMS: atom_id res chain seq x y z
N MET A 1 -17.41 -11.36 -34.42
CA MET A 1 -17.14 -12.56 -33.64
C MET A 1 -15.73 -12.58 -33.04
N LYS A 2 -14.75 -12.09 -33.79
CA LYS A 2 -13.39 -12.08 -33.26
C LYS A 2 -13.23 -11.21 -32.02
N TRP A 3 -13.99 -10.13 -31.90
CA TRP A 3 -13.88 -9.25 -30.76
C TRP A 3 -14.35 -9.92 -29.47
N LEU A 4 -15.28 -10.88 -29.57
CA LEU A 4 -15.73 -11.60 -28.38
C LEU A 4 -14.61 -12.44 -27.79
N LEU A 5 -13.84 -13.09 -28.66
CA LEU A 5 -12.69 -13.87 -28.19
C LEU A 5 -11.65 -12.99 -27.53
N THR A 6 -11.45 -11.80 -28.06
CA THR A 6 -10.50 -10.86 -27.49
C THR A 6 -10.92 -10.42 -26.10
N VAL A 7 -12.21 -10.13 -25.92
CA VAL A 7 -12.76 -9.74 -24.62
C VAL A 7 -12.59 -10.88 -23.63
N TRP A 8 -12.88 -12.09 -24.06
CA TRP A 8 -12.73 -13.26 -23.20
C TRP A 8 -11.29 -13.41 -22.71
N ARG A 9 -10.32 -13.28 -23.60
CA ARG A 9 -8.92 -13.38 -23.22
C ARG A 9 -8.52 -12.32 -22.23
N TRP A 10 -9.04 -11.12 -22.44
CA TRP A 10 -8.75 -10.02 -21.55
C TRP A 10 -9.25 -10.30 -20.13
N LEU A 11 -10.48 -10.81 -20.02
CA LEU A 11 -11.05 -11.14 -18.71
C LEU A 11 -10.26 -12.24 -18.02
N VAL A 12 -9.90 -13.28 -18.75
CA VAL A 12 -9.13 -14.38 -18.18
C VAL A 12 -7.79 -13.86 -17.64
N ARG A 13 -7.17 -12.97 -18.38
CA ARG A 13 -5.90 -12.42 -17.97
C ARG A 13 -6.01 -11.61 -16.68
N ARG A 14 -7.08 -10.86 -16.52
CA ARG A 14 -7.29 -10.10 -15.31
C ARG A 14 -7.45 -11.02 -14.11
N VAL A 15 -8.21 -12.06 -14.25
CA VAL A 15 -8.42 -13.01 -13.17
C VAL A 15 -7.10 -13.67 -12.79
N ALA A 16 -6.32 -14.05 -13.78
CA ALA A 16 -5.03 -14.65 -13.52
C ALA A 16 -4.09 -13.69 -12.80
N GLY A 17 -4.14 -12.40 -13.16
CA GLY A 17 -3.34 -11.40 -12.49
C GLY A 17 -3.63 -11.31 -11.01
N ASP A 18 -4.90 -11.41 -10.65
CA ASP A 18 -5.29 -11.34 -9.25
C ASP A 18 -4.73 -12.50 -8.44
N ARG A 19 -4.56 -13.65 -9.06
CA ARG A 19 -4.05 -14.82 -8.37
C ARG A 19 -2.63 -14.64 -7.86
N TYR A 20 -1.89 -13.72 -8.43
CA TYR A 20 -0.51 -13.48 -8.03
C TYR A 20 -0.39 -12.40 -6.97
N GLY A 21 -1.49 -12.04 -6.35
CA GLY A 21 -1.46 -11.14 -5.21
C GLY A 21 -1.41 -9.67 -5.52
N LYS A 22 -1.40 -9.29 -6.77
CA LYS A 22 -1.45 -7.88 -7.15
C LYS A 22 -2.89 -7.47 -7.37
N LYS A 23 -3.24 -6.31 -6.85
CA LYS A 23 -4.56 -5.79 -7.07
C LYS A 23 -4.70 -5.27 -8.49
N ALA A 24 -5.87 -5.50 -9.11
CA ALA A 24 -6.14 -4.95 -10.42
C ALA A 24 -6.20 -3.44 -10.38
N VAL A 25 -6.68 -2.88 -9.28
CA VAL A 25 -6.78 -1.44 -9.09
C VAL A 25 -5.81 -1.03 -7.97
N PRO A 26 -4.91 -0.09 -8.24
CA PRO A 26 -3.99 0.34 -7.20
C PRO A 26 -4.69 1.11 -6.10
N TYR A 27 -4.05 1.20 -4.94
CA TYR A 27 -4.54 2.00 -3.84
C TYR A 27 -4.68 3.44 -4.26
N ARG A 28 -5.76 4.07 -3.83
CA ARG A 28 -5.94 5.50 -4.01
C ARG A 28 -5.12 6.25 -2.97
N THR A 29 -4.65 7.43 -3.34
CA THR A 29 -3.94 8.30 -2.43
C THR A 29 -4.84 9.47 -2.10
N VAL A 30 -5.08 9.69 -0.81
CA VAL A 30 -5.98 10.75 -0.35
C VAL A 30 -5.23 11.65 0.62
N LEU A 31 -5.25 12.93 0.35
CA LEU A 31 -4.68 13.93 1.26
C LEU A 31 -5.72 14.30 2.30
N VAL A 32 -5.33 14.32 3.56
CA VAL A 32 -6.22 14.74 4.64
C VAL A 32 -5.53 15.83 5.45
N ASP A 33 -6.34 16.75 5.93
CA ASP A 33 -5.87 17.90 6.69
C ASP A 33 -5.83 17.57 8.17
N GLU A 34 -4.69 17.82 8.78
CA GLU A 34 -4.49 17.80 10.22
C GLU A 34 -4.60 16.43 10.85
N ALA A 35 -5.61 15.65 10.55
CA ALA A 35 -5.82 14.38 11.25
C ALA A 35 -6.48 13.35 10.36
N LEU A 36 -6.24 12.08 10.68
CA LEU A 36 -6.89 10.98 10.00
C LEU A 36 -8.38 10.92 10.34
N PRO A 37 -9.20 10.45 9.40
CA PRO A 37 -10.61 10.20 9.72
C PRO A 37 -10.72 9.09 10.76
N ALA A 38 -11.86 9.06 11.46
CA ALA A 38 -12.09 8.09 12.52
C ALA A 38 -12.03 6.67 12.00
N GLN A 39 -12.48 6.44 10.79
CA GLN A 39 -12.44 5.12 10.17
C GLN A 39 -11.80 5.23 8.80
N LEU A 40 -10.81 4.37 8.55
CA LEU A 40 -10.12 4.33 7.28
C LEU A 40 -10.80 3.39 6.33
N THR A 41 -10.75 3.74 5.05
CA THR A 41 -11.27 2.91 3.98
C THR A 41 -10.17 2.00 3.47
N ALA A 42 -10.52 0.75 3.17
CA ALA A 42 -9.56 -0.20 2.60
C ALA A 42 -9.07 0.29 1.25
N ASP A 43 -7.89 -0.18 0.85
CA ASP A 43 -7.30 0.11 -0.45
C ASP A 43 -7.08 1.60 -0.68
N THR A 44 -6.78 2.31 0.41
CA THR A 44 -6.55 3.75 0.37
C THR A 44 -5.35 4.10 1.22
N LEU A 45 -4.46 4.90 0.67
CA LEU A 45 -3.33 5.46 1.41
C LEU A 45 -3.66 6.89 1.76
N TYR A 46 -3.70 7.19 3.05
CA TYR A 46 -3.96 8.53 3.54
C TYR A 46 -2.66 9.24 3.81
N ILE A 47 -2.55 10.47 3.33
CA ILE A 47 -1.39 11.30 3.57
C ILE A 47 -1.86 12.47 4.44
N VAL A 48 -1.34 12.56 5.65
CA VAL A 48 -1.72 13.61 6.58
C VAL A 48 -0.79 14.80 6.39
N GLU A 49 -1.40 15.93 6.12
CA GLU A 49 -0.69 17.19 5.96
C GLU A 49 -1.17 18.15 7.04
N ASP A 50 -0.23 18.78 7.72
CA ASP A 50 -0.56 19.74 8.76
C ASP A 50 0.41 20.91 8.65
N ASP A 51 -0.18 22.10 8.57
CA ASP A 51 0.59 23.34 8.52
C ASP A 51 1.63 23.34 7.40
N GLY A 52 1.25 22.78 6.23
CA GLY A 52 2.12 22.74 5.07
C GLY A 52 3.14 21.62 5.07
N PHE A 53 3.15 20.79 6.09
CA PHE A 53 4.09 19.68 6.17
C PHE A 53 3.38 18.35 6.05
N ILE A 54 3.96 17.45 5.27
CA ILE A 54 3.44 16.09 5.15
C ILE A 54 4.02 15.30 6.31
N GLU A 55 3.17 14.90 7.24
CA GLU A 55 3.60 14.31 8.50
C GLU A 55 3.65 12.80 8.49
N GLN A 56 2.65 12.16 7.91
CA GLN A 56 2.59 10.72 7.95
C GLN A 56 1.73 10.16 6.83
N ALA A 57 1.95 8.91 6.53
CA ALA A 57 1.06 8.11 5.69
C ALA A 57 0.38 7.09 6.57
N ALA A 58 -0.83 6.71 6.21
CA ALA A 58 -1.58 5.72 6.98
C ALA A 58 -2.46 4.90 6.07
N MET A 59 -2.66 3.64 6.45
CA MET A 59 -3.51 2.74 5.70
C MET A 59 -3.96 1.62 6.60
N LEU A 60 -5.06 0.97 6.24
CA LEU A 60 -5.43 -0.27 6.90
C LEU A 60 -4.45 -1.36 6.49
N CYS A 61 -4.09 -2.21 7.44
CA CYS A 61 -3.16 -3.29 7.15
C CYS A 61 -3.70 -4.16 6.02
N PRO A 62 -2.90 -4.40 4.97
CA PRO A 62 -3.41 -5.16 3.82
C PRO A 62 -3.66 -6.64 4.10
N CYS A 63 -3.24 -7.14 5.24
CA CYS A 63 -3.52 -8.53 5.58
C CYS A 63 -4.97 -8.77 5.98
N GLY A 64 -5.73 -7.70 6.22
CA GLY A 64 -7.13 -7.84 6.61
C GLY A 64 -7.39 -7.81 8.10
N CYS A 65 -6.35 -7.60 8.92
CA CYS A 65 -6.53 -7.57 10.37
C CYS A 65 -7.21 -6.30 10.88
N LYS A 66 -7.45 -5.34 9.99
CA LYS A 66 -8.16 -4.09 10.26
C LYS A 66 -7.42 -3.13 11.17
N ARG A 67 -6.16 -3.37 11.42
CA ARG A 67 -5.35 -2.43 12.17
C ARG A 67 -4.87 -1.31 11.26
N THR A 68 -4.68 -0.14 11.85
CA THR A 68 -4.17 1.01 11.11
C THR A 68 -2.65 1.02 11.18
N LEU A 69 -2.02 1.11 10.02
CA LEU A 69 -0.58 1.28 9.93
C LEU A 69 -0.30 2.76 9.74
N GLN A 70 0.62 3.29 10.55
CA GLN A 70 1.02 4.68 10.45
C GLN A 70 2.50 4.75 10.18
N MET A 71 2.88 5.44 9.12
CA MET A 71 4.27 5.55 8.71
C MET A 71 4.69 7.01 8.81
N ASN A 72 5.63 7.29 9.71
CA ASN A 72 6.13 8.64 9.89
C ASN A 72 6.90 9.12 8.66
N LEU A 73 6.59 10.31 8.19
CA LEU A 73 7.25 10.90 7.03
C LEU A 73 8.16 12.08 7.40
N LEU A 74 8.23 12.44 8.67
CA LEU A 74 9.10 13.52 9.12
C LEU A 74 10.51 12.99 9.29
N PRO A 75 11.50 13.60 8.63
CA PRO A 75 12.84 13.02 8.59
C PRO A 75 13.63 13.10 9.88
N ASP A 76 13.19 13.90 10.84
CA ASP A 76 13.90 14.04 12.09
C ASP A 76 13.55 12.99 13.14
N GLU A 77 12.68 12.05 12.80
CA GLU A 77 12.31 10.95 13.70
C GLU A 77 12.48 9.61 13.01
N ARG A 78 12.77 8.59 13.80
CA ARG A 78 12.94 7.23 13.28
C ARG A 78 11.94 6.29 13.93
N PRO A 79 11.39 5.33 13.19
CA PRO A 79 11.59 5.10 11.76
C PRO A 79 10.95 6.17 10.91
N CYS A 80 11.45 6.33 9.71
CA CYS A 80 10.98 7.34 8.79
C CYS A 80 10.87 6.75 7.39
N TRP A 81 9.76 7.02 6.73
CA TRP A 81 9.55 6.58 5.34
C TRP A 81 9.63 7.77 4.41
N ARG A 82 9.96 7.48 3.17
CA ARG A 82 9.97 8.49 2.11
C ARG A 82 8.81 8.23 1.19
N LEU A 83 8.01 9.26 0.96
CA LEU A 83 6.85 9.18 0.09
C LEU A 83 7.20 9.72 -1.28
N THR A 84 6.80 8.99 -2.32
CA THR A 84 6.87 9.47 -3.69
C THR A 84 5.47 9.45 -4.26
N GLN A 85 5.02 10.59 -4.75
CA GLN A 85 3.73 10.67 -5.41
C GLN A 85 3.98 10.70 -6.92
N HIS A 86 3.30 9.81 -7.63
CA HIS A 86 3.54 9.62 -9.06
C HIS A 86 2.52 10.40 -9.89
N PRO A 87 2.86 10.73 -11.14
CA PRO A 87 1.95 11.48 -11.99
C PRO A 87 0.60 10.81 -12.22
N ASP A 88 0.54 9.48 -12.13
CA ASP A 88 -0.71 8.76 -12.33
C ASP A 88 -1.62 8.76 -11.09
N GLY A 89 -1.23 9.47 -10.03
CA GLY A 89 -2.03 9.56 -8.82
C GLY A 89 -1.74 8.49 -7.80
N THR A 90 -0.85 7.56 -8.10
CA THR A 90 -0.45 6.56 -7.12
C THR A 90 0.73 7.05 -6.29
N ALA A 91 1.06 6.30 -5.25
CA ALA A 91 2.16 6.65 -4.37
C ALA A 91 3.02 5.44 -4.08
N SER A 92 4.26 5.71 -3.67
CA SER A 92 5.19 4.68 -3.23
C SER A 92 5.78 5.09 -1.89
N LEU A 93 6.12 4.09 -1.08
CA LEU A 93 6.79 4.29 0.19
C LEU A 93 8.12 3.57 0.19
N PHE A 94 9.13 4.18 0.79
CA PHE A 94 10.44 3.58 0.96
C PHE A 94 10.91 3.84 2.38
N PRO A 95 11.41 2.85 3.09
CA PRO A 95 11.59 1.46 2.72
C PRO A 95 10.30 0.64 2.83
N SER A 96 10.42 -0.67 2.97
CA SER A 96 9.27 -1.55 3.13
C SER A 96 8.56 -1.28 4.46
N VAL A 97 7.30 -1.68 4.51
CA VAL A 97 6.50 -1.58 5.73
C VAL A 97 6.52 -2.94 6.41
N TRP A 98 6.98 -2.96 7.66
CA TRP A 98 7.08 -4.20 8.40
C TRP A 98 6.45 -4.04 9.77
N ARG A 99 5.34 -4.72 9.96
CA ARG A 99 4.68 -4.74 11.26
C ARG A 99 5.15 -5.97 12.01
N LYS A 100 6.14 -5.78 12.88
CA LYS A 100 6.77 -6.89 13.57
C LYS A 100 5.89 -7.51 14.62
N LYS A 101 4.87 -6.78 15.07
CA LYS A 101 3.94 -7.27 16.07
C LYS A 101 2.64 -7.70 15.40
N ASP A 102 1.82 -8.41 16.14
CA ASP A 102 0.48 -8.79 15.71
C ASP A 102 0.51 -9.66 14.46
N CYS A 103 0.12 -9.12 13.32
CA CYS A 103 -0.03 -9.91 12.10
C CYS A 103 1.30 -10.22 11.39
N GLY A 104 2.36 -9.51 11.73
CA GLY A 104 3.66 -9.74 11.10
C GLY A 104 3.75 -9.35 9.62
N SER A 105 2.83 -8.52 9.16
CA SER A 105 2.83 -8.11 7.76
C SER A 105 4.11 -7.40 7.37
N HIS A 106 4.67 -7.80 6.23
CA HIS A 106 5.87 -7.16 5.69
C HIS A 106 5.71 -7.05 4.19
N PHE A 107 5.74 -5.83 3.67
CA PHE A 107 5.47 -5.60 2.26
C PHE A 107 6.14 -4.32 1.77
N TRP A 108 6.32 -4.26 0.46
CA TRP A 108 6.68 -3.02 -0.23
C TRP A 108 5.41 -2.36 -0.72
N PHE A 109 5.38 -1.05 -0.66
CA PHE A 109 4.26 -0.30 -1.24
C PHE A 109 4.80 0.51 -2.40
N ARG A 110 4.50 0.07 -3.62
CA ARG A 110 5.04 0.67 -4.85
C ARG A 110 3.93 0.96 -5.83
N GLN A 111 3.83 2.23 -6.23
CA GLN A 111 2.83 2.67 -7.20
C GLN A 111 1.44 2.15 -6.87
N GLY A 112 1.08 2.29 -5.60
CA GLY A 112 -0.22 1.87 -5.14
C GLY A 112 -0.42 0.37 -4.99
N GLN A 113 0.65 -0.43 -5.14
CA GLN A 113 0.56 -1.88 -5.05
C GLN A 113 1.26 -2.40 -3.81
N VAL A 114 0.61 -3.35 -3.16
CA VAL A 114 1.22 -4.07 -2.03
C VAL A 114 1.96 -5.27 -2.60
N ILE A 115 3.26 -5.32 -2.35
CA ILE A 115 4.10 -6.41 -2.81
C ILE A 115 4.66 -7.09 -1.57
N TRP A 116 4.15 -8.27 -1.28
CA TRP A 116 4.52 -8.97 -0.06
C TRP A 116 5.95 -9.44 -0.08
N CYS A 117 6.62 -9.31 1.06
CA CYS A 117 7.96 -9.86 1.24
C CYS A 117 7.80 -11.28 1.73
N VAL A 118 8.28 -12.24 0.95
CA VAL A 118 8.05 -13.65 1.23
C VAL A 118 9.20 -14.28 1.96
N ASP A 119 10.41 -13.81 1.70
CA ASP A 119 11.61 -14.51 2.13
C ASP A 119 12.08 -14.21 3.53
N ASP A 120 11.54 -13.20 4.13
CA ASP A 120 12.04 -12.76 5.42
C ASP A 120 11.91 -13.81 6.50
N ALA A 121 10.82 -14.55 6.45
CA ALA A 121 10.62 -15.62 7.42
C ALA A 121 11.67 -16.70 7.26
N ASP A 122 12.04 -16.99 6.03
CA ASP A 122 13.01 -18.04 5.75
C ASP A 122 14.40 -17.65 6.22
N ASP A 123 14.75 -16.42 6.01
CA ASP A 123 16.07 -15.96 6.44
C ASP A 123 16.25 -16.10 7.93
N ARG A 124 15.21 -15.87 8.67
CA ARG A 124 15.31 -15.91 10.11
C ARG A 124 15.44 -17.31 10.65
N ARG A 125 15.03 -18.27 9.89
CA ARG A 125 15.16 -19.65 10.33
C ARG A 125 16.58 -20.17 10.24
N VAL A 126 17.35 -19.52 9.43
CA VAL A 126 18.74 -19.87 9.30
C VAL A 126 19.57 -19.19 10.37
#